data_b57ce4f4352e7c1c39c8444f72f53bc9
#
_entry.id   b57ce4f4352e7c1c39c8444f72f53bc9
#
_cell.length_a   1.000
_cell.length_b   1.000
_cell.length_c   1.000
_cell.angle_alpha   90.00
_cell.angle_beta   90.00
_cell.angle_gamma   90.00
#
_symmetry.space_group_name_H-M   'P 1'
#
loop_
_entity.id
_entity.type
_entity.pdbx_description
1 polymer ?
#
loop_
_entity_poly.entity_id
_entity_poly.type
_entity_poly.pdbx_seq_one_letter_code
_entity_poly.pdbx_strand_id
1 'polypeptide(L)'
;MAYSGLDEEVFKTIKAGETIEVEIELAELYELTETGSYSVSTAGNFLYAEEGTTELTGDVLPYSAEAITFDVDSEKTSKIETAVHKLSKRTIVQSDCTGTRGNIIRNALGNCATLASRAASAATQGGARYTNLFKTAPASTVAARFRAVANDCGSTSSGVTRTYCTDVYGACSSGVLAYALPSANVIAYCNTFFNQLPALTGSCYGQDQATTVLHESTHAPAVFSPGTVDNAYGYSASTRLTASQALVNADSYALFAGGMYPFLSSSLMCSFTNISSSRSPQLLECFMIMSGLRARVDSGG
;
A
#
# COMPACT_ATOMS: atom_id res chain seq x y z
N MET A 1 2.75 7.11 4.21
CA MET A 1 2.92 6.75 5.64
C MET A 1 4.27 7.26 6.10
N ALA A 2 4.37 7.88 7.28
CA ALA A 2 5.67 8.10 7.89
C ALA A 2 5.97 6.85 8.73
N TYR A 3 6.82 5.98 8.25
CA TYR A 3 7.37 4.91 9.06
C TYR A 3 8.36 5.58 10.02
N SER A 4 7.99 5.73 11.27
CA SER A 4 8.90 6.18 12.32
C SER A 4 9.21 5.00 13.23
N GLY A 5 10.49 4.88 13.62
CA GLY A 5 10.93 3.81 14.53
C GLY A 5 11.11 2.46 13.87
N LEU A 6 11.55 2.43 12.61
CA LEU A 6 12.00 1.21 11.96
C LEU A 6 13.29 0.71 12.59
N ASP A 7 13.40 -0.59 12.85
CA ASP A 7 14.63 -1.21 13.29
C ASP A 7 15.67 -1.23 12.16
N GLU A 8 16.94 -1.13 12.50
CA GLU A 8 18.05 -1.15 11.54
C GLU A 8 18.04 -2.43 10.69
N GLU A 9 17.54 -3.53 11.22
CA GLU A 9 17.44 -4.84 10.54
C GLU A 9 16.51 -4.84 9.32
N VAL A 10 15.58 -3.88 9.21
CA VAL A 10 14.68 -3.80 8.04
C VAL A 10 15.32 -3.07 6.87
N PHE A 11 16.49 -2.46 7.08
CA PHE A 11 17.23 -1.78 6.03
C PHE A 11 18.32 -2.69 5.47
N LYS A 12 18.49 -2.62 4.15
CA LYS A 12 19.60 -3.25 3.46
C LYS A 12 20.47 -2.16 2.84
N THR A 13 21.69 -2.03 3.33
CA THR A 13 22.67 -1.13 2.72
C THR A 13 23.14 -1.71 1.39
N ILE A 14 23.13 -0.91 0.34
CA ILE A 14 23.70 -1.25 -0.97
C ILE A 14 24.74 -0.20 -1.28
N LYS A 15 25.98 -0.63 -1.46
CA LYS A 15 27.08 0.25 -1.85
C LYS A 15 27.02 0.58 -3.34
N ALA A 16 27.59 1.71 -3.71
CA ALA A 16 27.68 2.09 -5.11
C ALA A 16 28.36 0.97 -5.93
N GLY A 17 27.70 0.51 -6.99
CA GLY A 17 28.16 -0.60 -7.83
C GLY A 17 27.88 -2.01 -7.28
N GLU A 18 27.22 -2.14 -6.13
CA GLU A 18 26.79 -3.43 -5.59
C GLU A 18 25.50 -3.89 -6.27
N THR A 19 25.37 -5.20 -6.48
CA THR A 19 24.16 -5.86 -6.98
C THR A 19 23.61 -6.75 -5.91
N ILE A 20 22.29 -6.69 -5.70
CA ILE A 20 21.57 -7.62 -4.84
C ILE A 20 20.74 -8.55 -5.72
N GLU A 21 20.91 -9.85 -5.55
CA GLU A 21 20.10 -10.87 -6.19
C GLU A 21 18.97 -11.31 -5.25
N VAL A 22 17.76 -11.39 -5.79
CA VAL A 22 16.57 -11.85 -5.09
C VAL A 22 15.91 -12.94 -5.91
N GLU A 23 15.70 -14.11 -5.31
CA GLU A 23 14.99 -15.22 -5.94
C GLU A 23 13.48 -15.11 -5.70
N ILE A 24 12.64 -15.25 -6.75
CA ILE A 24 11.17 -15.25 -6.69
C ILE A 24 10.62 -16.52 -7.34
N GLU A 25 9.83 -17.31 -6.61
CA GLU A 25 9.03 -18.39 -7.20
C GLU A 25 7.68 -17.81 -7.66
N LEU A 26 7.57 -17.55 -8.97
CA LEU A 26 6.38 -16.90 -9.54
C LEU A 26 5.09 -17.72 -9.33
N ALA A 27 5.20 -19.05 -9.31
CA ALA A 27 4.05 -19.93 -9.10
C ALA A 27 3.49 -19.85 -7.65
N GLU A 28 4.27 -19.35 -6.69
CA GLU A 28 3.76 -19.06 -5.34
C GLU A 28 2.95 -17.75 -5.31
N LEU A 29 3.18 -16.84 -6.24
CA LEU A 29 2.56 -15.52 -6.27
C LEU A 29 1.39 -15.43 -7.24
N TYR A 30 1.43 -16.19 -8.33
CA TYR A 30 0.46 -16.12 -9.42
C TYR A 30 -0.12 -17.49 -9.73
N GLU A 31 -1.42 -17.55 -10.02
CA GLU A 31 -2.08 -18.75 -10.53
C GLU A 31 -1.70 -18.96 -12.01
N LEU A 32 -0.66 -19.73 -12.24
CA LEU A 32 -0.20 -20.11 -13.57
C LEU A 32 -0.93 -21.41 -14.00
N THR A 33 -2.21 -21.30 -14.31
CA THR A 33 -3.13 -22.43 -14.52
C THR A 33 -3.12 -23.02 -15.92
N GLU A 34 -2.56 -22.30 -16.89
CA GLU A 34 -2.53 -22.73 -18.28
C GLU A 34 -1.09 -22.98 -18.73
N THR A 35 -0.87 -24.05 -19.48
CA THR A 35 0.42 -24.27 -20.14
C THR A 35 0.56 -23.29 -21.29
N GLY A 36 1.66 -22.57 -21.35
CA GLY A 36 1.89 -21.56 -22.37
C GLY A 36 3.01 -20.62 -22.06
N SER A 37 3.26 -19.66 -22.96
CA SER A 37 4.28 -18.65 -22.79
C SER A 37 3.73 -17.46 -22.02
N TYR A 38 4.43 -17.09 -20.95
CA TYR A 38 4.10 -15.95 -20.08
C TYR A 38 5.17 -14.89 -20.17
N SER A 39 4.78 -13.66 -19.95
CA SER A 39 5.71 -12.55 -19.83
C SER A 39 5.56 -11.89 -18.47
N VAL A 40 6.67 -11.69 -17.77
CA VAL A 40 6.69 -10.96 -16.51
C VAL A 40 7.56 -9.72 -16.67
N SER A 41 7.03 -8.59 -16.21
CA SER A 41 7.79 -7.36 -16.03
C SER A 41 7.64 -6.91 -14.59
N THR A 42 8.66 -6.27 -14.06
CA THR A 42 8.59 -5.70 -12.71
C THR A 42 8.93 -4.23 -12.75
N ALA A 43 8.13 -3.44 -12.05
CA ALA A 43 8.38 -2.04 -11.83
C ALA A 43 7.82 -1.65 -10.45
N GLY A 44 8.48 -0.75 -9.78
CA GLY A 44 8.07 -0.30 -8.47
C GLY A 44 8.99 0.78 -7.92
N ASN A 45 8.90 1.00 -6.63
CA ASN A 45 9.70 1.99 -5.93
C ASN A 45 10.24 1.41 -4.64
N PHE A 46 11.50 1.68 -4.36
CA PHE A 46 12.11 1.42 -3.06
C PHE A 46 12.04 2.66 -2.20
N LEU A 47 11.64 2.48 -0.95
CA LEU A 47 11.84 3.49 0.07
C LEU A 47 13.29 3.45 0.55
N TYR A 48 13.85 4.57 0.91
CA TYR A 48 15.22 4.64 1.40
C TYR A 48 15.38 5.63 2.57
N ALA A 49 16.43 5.41 3.33
CA ALA A 49 16.91 6.31 4.37
C ALA A 49 18.34 6.76 4.03
N GLU A 50 18.79 7.85 4.60
CA GLU A 50 20.19 8.26 4.52
C GLU A 50 21.09 7.29 5.34
N GLU A 51 22.31 7.08 4.89
CA GLU A 51 23.25 6.20 5.59
C GLU A 51 23.37 6.57 7.08
N GLY A 52 23.31 5.54 7.91
CA GLY A 52 23.40 5.69 9.37
C GLY A 52 22.13 6.21 10.04
N THR A 53 21.01 6.30 9.31
CA THR A 53 19.70 6.64 9.86
C THR A 53 18.68 5.53 9.58
N THR A 54 17.61 5.50 10.40
CA THR A 54 16.44 4.64 10.20
C THR A 54 15.19 5.46 9.85
N GLU A 55 15.37 6.76 9.57
CA GLU A 55 14.28 7.63 9.15
C GLU A 55 14.18 7.67 7.63
N LEU A 56 13.04 7.27 7.10
CA LEU A 56 12.79 7.32 5.66
C LEU A 56 12.79 8.78 5.18
N THR A 57 13.44 9.02 4.05
CA THR A 57 13.49 10.34 3.40
C THR A 57 12.12 10.82 2.94
N GLY A 58 11.17 9.89 2.73
CA GLY A 58 9.88 10.16 2.11
C GLY A 58 9.93 10.24 0.58
N ASP A 59 11.12 10.12 0.01
CA ASP A 59 11.33 9.95 -1.45
C ASP A 59 11.47 8.45 -1.77
N VAL A 60 11.39 8.11 -3.04
CA VAL A 60 11.48 6.73 -3.50
C VAL A 60 12.50 6.60 -4.64
N LEU A 61 13.12 5.44 -4.73
CA LEU A 61 13.94 5.05 -5.86
C LEU A 61 13.11 4.17 -6.79
N PRO A 62 12.77 4.64 -7.99
CA PRO A 62 12.05 3.82 -8.94
C PRO A 62 12.95 2.72 -9.49
N TYR A 63 12.37 1.54 -9.69
CA TYR A 63 13.00 0.45 -10.41
C TYR A 63 12.06 -0.08 -11.49
N SER A 64 12.65 -0.59 -12.56
CA SER A 64 11.93 -1.33 -13.59
C SER A 64 12.86 -2.32 -14.24
N ALA A 65 12.33 -3.46 -14.66
CA ALA A 65 13.05 -4.43 -15.48
C ALA A 65 12.29 -4.66 -16.79
N GLU A 66 13.03 -4.98 -17.84
CA GLU A 66 12.44 -5.42 -19.10
C GLU A 66 11.65 -6.70 -18.91
N ALA A 67 10.64 -6.88 -19.74
CA ALA A 67 9.80 -8.07 -19.69
C ALA A 67 10.63 -9.32 -20.06
N ILE A 68 10.56 -10.34 -19.22
CA ILE A 68 11.15 -11.66 -19.46
C ILE A 68 10.02 -12.60 -19.86
N THR A 69 10.20 -13.32 -20.97
CA THR A 69 9.26 -14.33 -21.43
C THR A 69 9.76 -15.71 -21.06
N PHE A 70 8.89 -16.57 -20.53
CA PHE A 70 9.19 -17.93 -20.12
C PHE A 70 7.99 -18.84 -20.37
N ASP A 71 8.25 -20.14 -20.50
CA ASP A 71 7.19 -21.13 -20.69
C ASP A 71 6.77 -21.76 -19.36
N VAL A 72 5.47 -21.86 -19.18
CA VAL A 72 4.86 -22.48 -18.02
C VAL A 72 4.30 -23.83 -18.38
N ASP A 73 4.62 -24.82 -17.57
CA ASP A 73 4.01 -26.15 -17.58
C ASP A 73 3.01 -26.24 -16.41
N SER A 74 1.73 -26.20 -16.73
CA SER A 74 0.66 -26.19 -15.73
C SER A 74 0.60 -27.45 -14.86
N GLU A 75 1.14 -28.60 -15.34
CA GLU A 75 1.24 -29.80 -14.51
C GLU A 75 2.30 -29.66 -13.41
N LYS A 76 3.34 -28.88 -13.64
CA LYS A 76 4.36 -28.58 -12.64
C LYS A 76 3.89 -27.50 -11.68
N THR A 77 3.34 -26.41 -12.21
CA THR A 77 2.86 -25.30 -11.39
C THR A 77 1.66 -25.69 -10.52
N SER A 78 0.78 -26.60 -10.96
CA SER A 78 -0.34 -27.09 -10.17
C SER A 78 0.07 -27.88 -8.92
N LYS A 79 1.32 -28.35 -8.85
CA LYS A 79 1.89 -29.00 -7.67
C LYS A 79 2.47 -28.02 -6.66
N ILE A 80 2.71 -26.79 -7.11
CA ILE A 80 3.13 -25.68 -6.25
C ILE A 80 1.84 -25.13 -5.66
N GLU A 81 1.62 -25.41 -4.38
CA GLU A 81 0.43 -24.91 -3.69
C GLU A 81 0.57 -23.39 -3.53
N THR A 82 -0.01 -22.64 -4.49
CA THR A 82 -0.01 -21.19 -4.43
C THR A 82 -0.66 -20.78 -3.11
N ALA A 83 -0.04 -19.84 -2.41
CA ALA A 83 -0.64 -19.17 -1.26
C ALA A 83 -2.08 -18.69 -1.58
N VAL A 84 -2.35 -18.37 -2.86
CA VAL A 84 -3.66 -17.98 -3.39
C VAL A 84 -4.68 -19.13 -3.35
N HIS A 85 -4.30 -20.38 -3.63
CA HIS A 85 -5.26 -21.49 -3.66
C HIS A 85 -5.82 -21.85 -2.27
N LYS A 86 -5.03 -21.69 -1.21
CA LYS A 86 -5.50 -21.89 0.17
C LYS A 86 -6.54 -20.86 0.59
N LEU A 87 -6.61 -19.72 -0.11
CA LEU A 87 -7.38 -18.55 0.28
C LEU A 87 -8.66 -18.32 -0.54
N SER A 88 -8.81 -18.99 -1.68
CA SER A 88 -9.88 -18.70 -2.68
C SER A 88 -11.31 -19.00 -2.23
N LYS A 89 -11.54 -19.57 -1.05
CA LYS A 89 -12.87 -20.03 -0.59
C LYS A 89 -13.40 -19.33 0.67
N ARG A 90 -12.88 -18.18 1.08
CA ARG A 90 -13.23 -17.57 2.36
C ARG A 90 -13.77 -16.15 2.20
N THR A 91 -14.65 -15.74 3.14
CA THR A 91 -15.26 -14.42 3.29
C THR A 91 -14.23 -13.31 3.51
N ILE A 92 -14.62 -12.06 3.33
CA ILE A 92 -13.73 -10.90 3.35
C ILE A 92 -12.93 -10.73 4.66
N VAL A 93 -13.59 -10.78 5.81
CA VAL A 93 -12.91 -10.82 7.12
C VAL A 93 -12.68 -12.27 7.48
N GLN A 94 -11.42 -12.67 7.54
CA GLN A 94 -11.04 -14.07 7.67
C GLN A 94 -11.18 -14.58 9.12
N SER A 95 -11.17 -15.91 9.27
CA SER A 95 -11.44 -16.57 10.54
C SER A 95 -10.37 -16.34 11.62
N ASP A 96 -9.18 -15.87 11.25
CA ASP A 96 -8.12 -15.45 12.17
C ASP A 96 -8.42 -14.12 12.87
N CYS A 97 -9.36 -13.33 12.33
CA CYS A 97 -9.81 -12.06 12.90
C CYS A 97 -10.80 -12.28 14.07
N THR A 98 -10.29 -12.73 15.18
CA THR A 98 -11.07 -13.04 16.40
C THR A 98 -10.81 -12.07 17.54
N GLY A 99 -11.66 -12.07 18.55
CA GLY A 99 -11.49 -11.29 19.78
C GLY A 99 -11.27 -9.80 19.52
N THR A 100 -10.33 -9.22 20.24
CA THR A 100 -10.02 -7.77 20.16
C THR A 100 -9.58 -7.35 18.75
N ARG A 101 -8.74 -8.13 18.07
CA ARG A 101 -8.29 -7.81 16.71
C ARG A 101 -9.45 -7.81 15.71
N GLY A 102 -10.35 -8.78 15.82
CA GLY A 102 -11.55 -8.84 14.99
C GLY A 102 -12.46 -7.62 15.20
N ASN A 103 -12.58 -7.11 16.42
CA ASN A 103 -13.33 -5.90 16.70
C ASN A 103 -12.65 -4.65 16.14
N ILE A 104 -11.33 -4.53 16.32
CA ILE A 104 -10.54 -3.43 15.78
C ILE A 104 -10.67 -3.36 14.27
N ILE A 105 -10.50 -4.48 13.56
CA ILE A 105 -10.55 -4.46 12.09
C ILE A 105 -11.94 -4.13 11.56
N ARG A 106 -13.02 -4.63 12.19
CA ARG A 106 -14.40 -4.27 11.80
C ARG A 106 -14.67 -2.79 12.00
N ASN A 107 -14.19 -2.20 13.10
CA ASN A 107 -14.28 -0.76 13.33
C ASN A 107 -13.49 0.03 12.29
N ALA A 108 -12.27 -0.40 11.97
CA ALA A 108 -11.42 0.24 10.99
C ALA A 108 -12.04 0.20 9.59
N LEU A 109 -12.65 -0.92 9.20
CA LEU A 109 -13.40 -1.06 7.95
C LEU A 109 -14.60 -0.10 7.90
N GLY A 110 -15.42 -0.03 8.94
CA GLY A 110 -16.56 0.90 9.01
C GLY A 110 -16.12 2.38 8.93
N ASN A 111 -15.03 2.72 9.60
CA ASN A 111 -14.45 4.06 9.53
C ASN A 111 -13.87 4.34 8.14
N CYS A 112 -13.17 3.38 7.52
CA CYS A 112 -12.69 3.47 6.14
C CYS A 112 -13.84 3.74 5.17
N ALA A 113 -14.93 2.98 5.25
CA ALA A 113 -16.11 3.18 4.38
C ALA A 113 -16.67 4.61 4.50
N THR A 114 -16.77 5.12 5.73
CA THR A 114 -17.22 6.49 6.00
C THR A 114 -16.29 7.53 5.42
N LEU A 115 -14.98 7.37 5.64
CA LEU A 115 -13.95 8.28 5.10
C LEU A 115 -13.93 8.28 3.58
N ALA A 116 -13.92 7.10 2.97
CA ALA A 116 -13.88 6.95 1.52
C ALA A 116 -15.14 7.54 0.86
N SER A 117 -16.32 7.36 1.46
CA SER A 117 -17.55 7.98 0.97
C SER A 117 -17.48 9.51 0.97
N ARG A 118 -16.97 10.09 2.07
CA ARG A 118 -16.78 11.55 2.18
C ARG A 118 -15.72 12.05 1.20
N ALA A 119 -14.61 11.31 1.07
CA ALA A 119 -13.54 11.63 0.13
C ALA A 119 -14.01 11.58 -1.32
N ALA A 120 -14.89 10.64 -1.69
CA ALA A 120 -15.50 10.59 -3.02
C ALA A 120 -16.31 11.87 -3.32
N SER A 121 -17.10 12.33 -2.38
CA SER A 121 -17.88 13.57 -2.51
C SER A 121 -16.99 14.80 -2.63
N ALA A 122 -15.97 14.90 -1.78
CA ALA A 122 -15.03 16.01 -1.81
C ALA A 122 -14.14 16.02 -3.07
N ALA A 123 -13.73 14.86 -3.56
CA ALA A 123 -12.98 14.77 -4.81
C ALA A 123 -13.80 15.30 -5.99
N THR A 124 -15.12 15.03 -6.02
CA THR A 124 -16.03 15.57 -7.04
C THR A 124 -16.15 17.09 -6.96
N GLN A 125 -16.08 17.66 -5.75
CA GLN A 125 -16.13 19.11 -5.53
C GLN A 125 -14.81 19.81 -5.88
N GLY A 126 -13.69 19.10 -5.84
CA GLY A 126 -12.37 19.65 -6.10
C GLY A 126 -11.83 20.50 -4.95
N GLY A 127 -11.17 21.63 -5.28
CA GLY A 127 -10.63 22.58 -4.31
C GLY A 127 -9.14 22.35 -4.01
N ALA A 128 -8.58 23.20 -3.13
CA ALA A 128 -7.14 23.25 -2.89
C ALA A 128 -6.52 21.92 -2.44
N ARG A 129 -7.20 21.17 -1.56
CA ARG A 129 -6.74 19.87 -1.10
C ARG A 129 -6.62 18.87 -2.26
N TYR A 130 -7.63 18.85 -3.14
CA TYR A 130 -7.61 18.03 -4.34
C TYR A 130 -6.42 18.38 -5.24
N THR A 131 -6.29 19.67 -5.56
CA THR A 131 -5.21 20.16 -6.42
C THR A 131 -3.83 19.88 -5.82
N ASN A 132 -3.68 19.95 -4.49
CA ASN A 132 -2.40 19.67 -3.84
C ASN A 132 -1.98 18.21 -3.94
N LEU A 133 -2.91 17.28 -3.78
CA LEU A 133 -2.61 15.84 -3.77
C LEU A 133 -2.73 15.20 -5.15
N PHE A 134 -3.75 15.56 -5.93
CA PHE A 134 -4.04 14.92 -7.22
C PHE A 134 -3.74 15.80 -8.43
N LYS A 135 -3.35 17.05 -8.23
CA LYS A 135 -3.03 18.01 -9.31
C LYS A 135 -4.20 18.16 -10.28
N THR A 136 -3.94 17.83 -11.55
CA THR A 136 -4.91 17.85 -12.64
C THR A 136 -5.48 16.45 -12.96
N ALA A 137 -5.28 15.44 -12.09
CA ALA A 137 -5.86 14.12 -12.29
C ALA A 137 -7.39 14.21 -12.42
N PRO A 138 -8.04 13.34 -13.22
CA PRO A 138 -9.49 13.40 -13.39
C PRO A 138 -10.24 13.13 -12.08
N ALA A 139 -11.00 14.12 -11.61
CA ALA A 139 -11.76 14.03 -10.36
C ALA A 139 -12.79 12.88 -10.37
N SER A 140 -13.35 12.56 -11.52
CA SER A 140 -14.25 11.43 -11.70
C SER A 140 -13.59 10.09 -11.39
N THR A 141 -12.34 9.89 -11.83
CA THR A 141 -11.57 8.67 -11.59
C THR A 141 -11.19 8.54 -10.10
N VAL A 142 -10.70 9.63 -9.49
CA VAL A 142 -10.38 9.66 -8.06
C VAL A 142 -11.62 9.36 -7.22
N ALA A 143 -12.75 10.02 -7.52
CA ALA A 143 -14.01 9.80 -6.82
C ALA A 143 -14.54 8.38 -7.03
N ALA A 144 -14.39 7.80 -8.23
CA ALA A 144 -14.80 6.42 -8.52
C ALA A 144 -14.00 5.41 -7.68
N ARG A 145 -12.67 5.57 -7.56
CA ARG A 145 -11.84 4.71 -6.70
C ARG A 145 -12.27 4.83 -5.23
N PHE A 146 -12.51 6.02 -4.72
CA PHE A 146 -13.01 6.19 -3.36
C PHE A 146 -14.37 5.50 -3.13
N ARG A 147 -15.30 5.58 -4.08
CA ARG A 147 -16.58 4.86 -3.98
C ARG A 147 -16.39 3.34 -3.95
N ALA A 148 -15.48 2.83 -4.78
CA ALA A 148 -15.16 1.40 -4.80
C ALA A 148 -14.57 0.95 -3.47
N VAL A 149 -13.62 1.70 -2.90
CA VAL A 149 -13.08 1.46 -1.56
C VAL A 149 -14.16 1.54 -0.49
N ALA A 150 -15.06 2.54 -0.55
CA ALA A 150 -16.16 2.66 0.40
C ALA A 150 -17.09 1.45 0.37
N ASN A 151 -17.37 0.93 -0.80
CA ASN A 151 -18.21 -0.27 -0.98
C ASN A 151 -17.51 -1.52 -0.41
N ASP A 152 -16.22 -1.71 -0.69
CA ASP A 152 -15.46 -2.85 -0.17
C ASP A 152 -15.31 -2.78 1.35
N CYS A 153 -14.87 -1.66 1.91
CA CYS A 153 -14.77 -1.43 3.35
C CYS A 153 -16.12 -1.52 4.08
N GLY A 154 -17.22 -1.19 3.40
CA GLY A 154 -18.59 -1.25 3.96
C GLY A 154 -19.13 -2.66 4.15
N SER A 155 -18.42 -3.67 3.68
CA SER A 155 -18.77 -5.08 3.83
C SER A 155 -17.80 -5.80 4.75
N THR A 156 -18.29 -6.82 5.44
CA THR A 156 -17.45 -7.77 6.21
C THR A 156 -17.61 -9.21 5.71
N SER A 157 -18.47 -9.44 4.72
CA SER A 157 -18.82 -10.77 4.21
C SER A 157 -19.04 -10.87 2.71
N SER A 158 -19.13 -9.74 2.01
CA SER A 158 -19.48 -9.69 0.58
C SER A 158 -18.65 -8.71 -0.25
N GLY A 159 -17.53 -8.22 0.29
CA GLY A 159 -16.55 -7.43 -0.47
C GLY A 159 -15.66 -8.28 -1.37
N VAL A 160 -14.65 -7.68 -1.96
CA VAL A 160 -13.74 -8.36 -2.89
C VAL A 160 -12.35 -8.60 -2.32
N THR A 161 -11.94 -7.87 -1.26
CA THR A 161 -10.67 -8.08 -0.59
C THR A 161 -10.79 -9.11 0.55
N ARG A 162 -9.71 -9.83 0.83
CA ARG A 162 -9.60 -10.75 1.95
C ARG A 162 -8.74 -10.14 3.04
N THR A 163 -9.32 -9.93 4.21
CA THR A 163 -8.73 -9.23 5.34
C THR A 163 -8.29 -10.20 6.42
N TYR A 164 -6.99 -10.21 6.72
CA TYR A 164 -6.35 -11.04 7.73
C TYR A 164 -5.87 -10.19 8.91
N CYS A 165 -6.02 -10.73 10.11
CA CYS A 165 -5.55 -10.12 11.37
C CYS A 165 -4.22 -10.70 11.86
N THR A 166 -3.62 -11.57 11.08
CA THR A 166 -2.32 -12.18 11.34
C THR A 166 -1.44 -12.11 10.09
N ASP A 167 -0.14 -12.30 10.27
CA ASP A 167 0.84 -12.29 9.20
C ASP A 167 0.85 -13.62 8.45
N VAL A 168 -0.12 -13.81 7.56
CA VAL A 168 -0.32 -15.08 6.85
C VAL A 168 0.73 -15.37 5.77
N TYR A 169 1.53 -14.37 5.38
CA TYR A 169 2.58 -14.51 4.37
C TYR A 169 3.98 -14.17 4.88
N GLY A 170 4.13 -13.89 6.18
CA GLY A 170 5.43 -13.59 6.78
C GLY A 170 6.06 -12.28 6.32
N ALA A 171 5.24 -11.29 5.90
CA ALA A 171 5.71 -10.00 5.40
C ALA A 171 5.67 -8.87 6.45
N CYS A 172 5.19 -9.15 7.66
CA CYS A 172 5.26 -8.20 8.77
C CYS A 172 6.68 -8.14 9.33
N SER A 173 7.26 -6.96 9.25
CA SER A 173 8.53 -6.63 9.94
C SER A 173 8.31 -5.46 10.88
N SER A 174 9.35 -5.05 11.63
CA SER A 174 9.25 -3.90 12.51
C SER A 174 8.80 -2.66 11.74
N GLY A 175 7.82 -1.94 12.28
CA GLY A 175 7.26 -0.73 11.67
C GLY A 175 6.23 -0.97 10.54
N VAL A 176 6.10 -2.17 9.99
CA VAL A 176 5.07 -2.47 9.00
C VAL A 176 3.70 -2.54 9.68
N LEU A 177 2.74 -1.80 9.14
CA LEU A 177 1.38 -1.73 9.67
C LEU A 177 0.47 -2.79 9.05
N ALA A 178 0.53 -2.88 7.74
CA ALA A 178 -0.22 -3.82 6.92
C ALA A 178 0.49 -3.98 5.59
N TYR A 179 0.09 -4.99 4.83
CA TYR A 179 0.52 -5.17 3.46
C TYR A 179 -0.61 -5.72 2.61
N ALA A 180 -0.63 -5.34 1.35
CA ALA A 180 -1.53 -5.89 0.35
C ALA A 180 -0.77 -6.86 -0.57
N LEU A 181 -1.48 -7.90 -1.02
CA LEU A 181 -1.10 -8.75 -2.15
C LEU A 181 -2.09 -8.52 -3.28
N PRO A 182 -1.80 -7.59 -4.21
CA PRO A 182 -2.75 -7.16 -5.22
C PRO A 182 -3.28 -8.28 -6.11
N SER A 183 -2.43 -9.24 -6.50
CA SER A 183 -2.81 -10.38 -7.34
C SER A 183 -3.83 -11.30 -6.68
N ALA A 184 -3.84 -11.37 -5.34
CA ALA A 184 -4.75 -12.20 -4.56
C ALA A 184 -5.90 -11.39 -3.92
N ASN A 185 -5.89 -10.08 -4.04
CA ASN A 185 -6.78 -9.16 -3.33
C ASN A 185 -6.79 -9.43 -1.81
N VAL A 186 -5.61 -9.69 -1.25
CA VAL A 186 -5.40 -9.97 0.17
C VAL A 186 -4.79 -8.76 0.85
N ILE A 187 -5.27 -8.46 2.05
CA ILE A 187 -4.71 -7.45 2.95
C ILE A 187 -4.48 -8.12 4.30
N ALA A 188 -3.26 -8.07 4.81
CA ALA A 188 -2.91 -8.59 6.14
C ALA A 188 -2.39 -7.47 7.04
N TYR A 189 -2.89 -7.44 8.26
CA TYR A 189 -2.58 -6.41 9.25
C TYR A 189 -1.60 -6.92 10.28
N CYS A 190 -0.51 -6.17 10.47
CA CYS A 190 0.59 -6.50 11.36
C CYS A 190 0.30 -6.09 12.81
N ASN A 191 1.11 -6.60 13.75
CA ASN A 191 0.98 -6.25 15.17
C ASN A 191 1.01 -4.73 15.43
N THR A 192 1.83 -4.01 14.67
CA THR A 192 1.98 -2.55 14.77
C THR A 192 0.65 -1.83 14.51
N PHE A 193 -0.13 -2.27 13.53
CA PHE A 193 -1.45 -1.72 13.25
C PHE A 193 -2.39 -1.81 14.46
N PHE A 194 -2.43 -2.97 15.12
CA PHE A 194 -3.34 -3.20 16.24
C PHE A 194 -2.90 -2.52 17.53
N ASN A 195 -1.58 -2.38 17.74
CA ASN A 195 -1.02 -1.96 19.01
C ASN A 195 -0.66 -0.47 19.06
N GLN A 196 -0.38 0.17 17.92
CA GLN A 196 0.17 1.51 17.89
C GLN A 196 -0.77 2.54 17.25
N LEU A 197 -1.67 2.11 16.34
CA LEU A 197 -2.53 3.06 15.67
C LEU A 197 -3.83 3.33 16.44
N PRO A 198 -4.24 4.61 16.55
CA PRO A 198 -5.58 4.94 17.00
C PRO A 198 -6.62 4.53 15.97
N ALA A 199 -7.86 4.30 16.38
CA ALA A 199 -8.96 4.02 15.47
C ALA A 199 -9.18 5.16 14.45
N LEU A 200 -9.11 6.41 14.92
CA LEU A 200 -9.15 7.65 14.17
C LEU A 200 -8.18 8.65 14.80
N THR A 201 -7.40 9.34 13.99
CA THR A 201 -6.51 10.40 14.47
C THR A 201 -7.23 11.73 14.57
N GLY A 202 -6.85 12.55 15.55
CA GLY A 202 -7.26 13.96 15.62
C GLY A 202 -6.36 14.91 14.82
N SER A 203 -5.31 14.40 14.18
CA SER A 203 -4.31 15.20 13.46
C SER A 203 -4.57 15.16 11.96
N CYS A 204 -4.48 16.31 11.30
CA CYS A 204 -4.54 16.39 9.84
C CYS A 204 -3.43 15.56 9.22
N TYR A 205 -3.80 14.73 8.24
CA TYR A 205 -2.86 13.83 7.53
C TYR A 205 -2.13 12.84 8.45
N GLY A 206 -2.60 12.71 9.70
CA GLY A 206 -2.07 11.71 10.62
C GLY A 206 -2.51 10.31 10.22
N GLN A 207 -1.73 9.33 10.66
CA GLN A 207 -1.97 7.93 10.38
C GLN A 207 -2.84 7.31 11.46
N ASP A 208 -3.80 6.49 11.04
CA ASP A 208 -4.69 5.72 11.90
C ASP A 208 -5.14 4.42 11.24
N GLN A 209 -5.92 3.63 11.95
CA GLN A 209 -6.40 2.35 11.44
C GLN A 209 -7.29 2.52 10.20
N ALA A 210 -8.14 3.54 10.13
CA ALA A 210 -9.07 3.74 9.02
C ALA A 210 -8.35 4.17 7.72
N THR A 211 -7.39 5.09 7.82
CA THR A 211 -6.58 5.53 6.68
C THR A 211 -5.62 4.45 6.19
N THR A 212 -5.12 3.60 7.10
CA THR A 212 -4.33 2.43 6.74
C THR A 212 -5.17 1.41 5.96
N VAL A 213 -6.38 1.09 6.43
CA VAL A 213 -7.32 0.22 5.70
C VAL A 213 -7.63 0.79 4.31
N LEU A 214 -7.89 2.10 4.21
CA LEU A 214 -8.15 2.76 2.94
C LEU A 214 -6.95 2.66 1.99
N HIS A 215 -5.75 2.91 2.48
CA HIS A 215 -4.50 2.79 1.73
C HIS A 215 -4.36 1.40 1.11
N GLU A 216 -4.40 0.35 1.94
CA GLU A 216 -4.25 -1.03 1.49
C GLU A 216 -5.36 -1.45 0.51
N SER A 217 -6.60 -1.01 0.74
CA SER A 217 -7.73 -1.32 -0.15
C SER A 217 -7.55 -0.73 -1.55
N THR A 218 -6.80 0.38 -1.70
CA THR A 218 -6.54 0.96 -3.02
C THR A 218 -5.60 0.12 -3.87
N HIS A 219 -4.74 -0.71 -3.26
CA HIS A 219 -3.84 -1.61 -3.98
C HIS A 219 -4.55 -2.76 -4.68
N ALA A 220 -5.75 -3.13 -4.23
CA ALA A 220 -6.49 -4.26 -4.74
C ALA A 220 -7.16 -3.95 -6.10
N PRO A 221 -6.73 -4.58 -7.23
CA PRO A 221 -7.31 -4.32 -8.53
C PRO A 221 -8.77 -4.79 -8.65
N ALA A 222 -9.23 -5.73 -7.82
CA ALA A 222 -10.63 -6.11 -7.76
C ALA A 222 -11.51 -5.02 -7.12
N VAL A 223 -10.95 -4.15 -6.27
CA VAL A 223 -11.65 -2.96 -5.75
C VAL A 223 -11.77 -1.91 -6.84
N PHE A 224 -10.64 -1.55 -7.47
CA PHE A 224 -10.62 -0.59 -8.57
C PHE A 224 -9.38 -0.80 -9.44
N SER A 225 -9.58 -1.16 -10.69
CA SER A 225 -8.49 -1.43 -11.64
C SER A 225 -8.06 -0.16 -12.41
N PRO A 226 -6.74 0.02 -12.61
CA PRO A 226 -5.66 -0.73 -11.98
C PRO A 226 -5.56 -0.43 -10.49
N GLY A 227 -4.99 -1.35 -9.69
CA GLY A 227 -4.63 -1.07 -8.30
C GLY A 227 -3.63 0.08 -8.20
N THR A 228 -3.47 0.66 -7.03
CA THR A 228 -2.43 1.66 -6.77
C THR A 228 -1.10 0.99 -6.46
N VAL A 229 -0.05 1.79 -6.52
CA VAL A 229 1.31 1.48 -6.05
C VAL A 229 1.74 2.54 -5.02
N ASP A 230 2.90 2.37 -4.44
CA ASP A 230 3.49 3.31 -3.48
C ASP A 230 4.57 4.15 -4.15
N ASN A 231 4.14 5.24 -4.80
CA ASN A 231 5.05 6.19 -5.43
C ASN A 231 5.68 7.16 -4.42
N ALA A 232 4.99 7.44 -3.33
CA ALA A 232 5.45 8.33 -2.27
C ALA A 232 4.65 8.10 -0.99
N TYR A 233 5.28 8.35 0.16
CA TYR A 233 4.66 8.29 1.47
C TYR A 233 4.70 9.65 2.16
N GLY A 234 3.65 9.93 2.93
CA GLY A 234 3.48 11.17 3.68
C GLY A 234 3.13 12.38 2.80
N TYR A 235 2.61 13.41 3.47
CA TYR A 235 2.03 14.57 2.80
C TYR A 235 3.05 15.32 1.92
N SER A 236 4.26 15.56 2.45
CA SER A 236 5.29 16.32 1.72
C SER A 236 5.72 15.64 0.42
N ALA A 237 5.94 14.32 0.43
CA ALA A 237 6.35 13.58 -0.75
C ALA A 237 5.17 13.44 -1.73
N SER A 238 3.98 13.07 -1.25
CA SER A 238 2.80 12.89 -2.10
C SER A 238 2.39 14.18 -2.81
N THR A 239 2.59 15.35 -2.19
CA THR A 239 2.30 16.65 -2.85
C THR A 239 3.33 17.04 -3.92
N ARG A 240 4.44 16.32 -4.08
CA ARG A 240 5.42 16.54 -5.17
C ARG A 240 5.19 15.64 -6.38
N LEU A 241 4.30 14.68 -6.29
CA LEU A 241 3.97 13.78 -7.40
C LEU A 241 3.34 14.52 -8.57
N THR A 242 3.55 14.02 -9.77
CA THR A 242 2.79 14.42 -10.96
C THR A 242 1.34 13.92 -10.86
N ALA A 243 0.44 14.45 -11.67
CA ALA A 243 -0.96 14.01 -11.70
C ALA A 243 -1.10 12.52 -11.99
N SER A 244 -0.30 11.97 -12.90
CA SER A 244 -0.32 10.54 -13.24
C SER A 244 0.21 9.66 -12.11
N GLN A 245 1.29 10.07 -11.44
CA GLN A 245 1.83 9.36 -10.29
C GLN A 245 0.86 9.41 -9.10
N ALA A 246 0.29 10.58 -8.81
CA ALA A 246 -0.66 10.75 -7.70
C ALA A 246 -1.94 9.94 -7.90
N LEU A 247 -2.40 9.81 -9.14
CA LEU A 247 -3.60 9.04 -9.49
C LEU A 247 -3.48 7.55 -9.12
N VAL A 248 -2.27 7.02 -9.12
CA VAL A 248 -1.97 5.62 -8.78
C VAL A 248 -1.14 5.48 -7.49
N ASN A 249 -1.06 6.50 -6.66
CA ASN A 249 -0.35 6.46 -5.39
C ASN A 249 -1.31 6.22 -4.22
N ALA A 250 -1.18 5.11 -3.51
CA ALA A 250 -2.07 4.74 -2.40
C ALA A 250 -2.13 5.82 -1.31
N ASP A 251 -0.98 6.36 -0.95
CA ASP A 251 -0.91 7.37 0.12
C ASP A 251 -1.57 8.71 -0.27
N SER A 252 -1.64 9.06 -1.56
CA SER A 252 -2.41 10.24 -2.00
C SER A 252 -3.89 10.12 -1.65
N TYR A 253 -4.46 8.91 -1.73
CA TYR A 253 -5.85 8.64 -1.34
C TYR A 253 -6.01 8.66 0.19
N ALA A 254 -5.12 7.99 0.92
CA ALA A 254 -5.14 7.96 2.37
C ALA A 254 -5.03 9.37 2.99
N LEU A 255 -4.09 10.18 2.49
CA LEU A 255 -3.88 11.57 2.93
C LEU A 255 -5.05 12.47 2.55
N PHE A 256 -5.62 12.32 1.35
CA PHE A 256 -6.77 13.09 0.94
C PHE A 256 -7.96 12.84 1.86
N ALA A 257 -8.24 11.59 2.17
CA ALA A 257 -9.31 11.19 3.08
C ALA A 257 -9.01 11.63 4.53
N GLY A 258 -7.79 11.37 5.03
CA GLY A 258 -7.35 11.76 6.37
C GLY A 258 -7.32 13.27 6.60
N GLY A 259 -7.08 14.07 5.57
CA GLY A 259 -7.20 15.53 5.64
C GLY A 259 -8.63 16.03 5.83
N MET A 260 -9.64 15.15 5.81
CA MET A 260 -11.03 15.49 6.10
C MET A 260 -11.41 15.33 7.57
N TYR A 261 -10.53 14.78 8.40
CA TYR A 261 -10.69 14.94 9.82
C TYR A 261 -10.46 16.41 10.16
N PRO A 262 -11.33 17.19 10.58
CA PRO A 262 -12.00 17.25 11.85
C PRO A 262 -13.43 17.82 11.76
N PHE A 263 -14.39 16.99 11.51
CA PHE A 263 -15.79 17.48 11.63
C PHE A 263 -16.39 17.20 13.03
N LEU A 264 -15.53 17.02 14.05
CA LEU A 264 -15.99 16.87 15.44
C LEU A 264 -15.91 18.16 16.26
N SER A 265 -15.35 19.25 15.72
CA SER A 265 -15.51 20.59 16.29
C SER A 265 -15.33 21.66 15.23
N SER A 266 -16.20 22.61 15.23
CA SER A 266 -16.50 23.63 14.21
C SER A 266 -15.43 24.70 13.96
N SER A 267 -14.12 24.44 14.04
CA SER A 267 -13.14 25.54 13.92
C SER A 267 -11.77 25.26 13.33
N LEU A 268 -11.39 24.06 12.91
CA LEU A 268 -10.06 23.83 12.33
C LEU A 268 -10.14 23.02 11.02
N MET A 269 -10.36 23.72 9.91
CA MET A 269 -9.93 23.22 8.60
C MET A 269 -8.41 23.05 8.62
N CYS A 270 -7.90 21.91 8.10
CA CYS A 270 -6.48 21.75 7.85
C CYS A 270 -5.99 22.86 6.92
N SER A 271 -5.45 23.92 7.50
CA SER A 271 -4.92 25.07 6.75
C SER A 271 -3.53 24.75 6.25
N PHE A 272 -3.26 25.09 4.99
CA PHE A 272 -1.94 24.92 4.36
C PHE A 272 -1.01 26.02 4.88
N THR A 273 -0.06 25.63 5.74
CA THR A 273 1.12 26.48 5.99
C THR A 273 2.27 25.91 5.18
N ASN A 274 2.79 26.70 4.25
CA ASN A 274 4.02 26.39 3.53
C ASN A 274 5.18 26.29 4.50
N ILE A 275 5.70 25.08 4.70
CA ILE A 275 6.99 24.87 5.36
C ILE A 275 8.04 24.83 4.24
N SER A 276 8.75 25.93 4.07
CA SER A 276 9.94 25.97 3.23
C SER A 276 11.09 25.32 4.00
N SER A 277 11.61 24.22 3.53
CA SER A 277 12.88 23.67 4.00
C SER A 277 13.94 23.80 2.91
N SER A 278 14.88 24.66 3.13
CA SER A 278 16.14 24.73 2.42
C SER A 278 17.12 23.75 3.03
N ARG A 279 17.52 22.73 2.31
CA ARG A 279 18.79 22.01 2.54
C ARG A 279 19.37 21.49 1.24
N SER A 280 20.69 21.66 1.12
CA SER A 280 21.56 21.29 -0.01
C SER A 280 21.68 19.77 -0.17
N PRO A 281 21.95 19.26 -1.40
CA PRO A 281 22.13 17.84 -1.62
C PRO A 281 23.53 17.37 -1.15
N GLN A 282 23.54 16.42 -0.24
CA GLN A 282 24.72 15.61 0.07
C GLN A 282 24.52 14.18 -0.43
N LEU A 283 25.63 13.53 -0.75
CA LEU A 283 25.72 12.20 -1.35
C LEU A 283 24.80 11.18 -0.66
N LEU A 284 23.98 10.50 -1.46
CA LEU A 284 23.08 9.45 -1.03
C LEU A 284 23.74 8.08 -1.13
N GLU A 285 23.85 7.37 -0.01
CA GLU A 285 23.89 5.92 0.01
C GLU A 285 22.47 5.41 0.32
N CYS A 286 21.99 4.44 -0.45
CA CYS A 286 20.60 4.01 -0.39
C CYS A 286 20.43 2.81 0.52
N PHE A 287 19.46 2.89 1.45
CA PHE A 287 18.96 1.76 2.21
C PHE A 287 17.66 1.24 1.58
N MET A 288 17.56 -0.05 1.35
CA MET A 288 16.37 -0.68 0.82
C MET A 288 15.54 -1.32 1.92
N ILE A 289 14.25 -0.99 1.98
CA ILE A 289 13.29 -1.81 2.70
C ILE A 289 12.74 -2.84 1.74
N MET A 290 13.12 -4.08 1.91
CA MET A 290 12.43 -5.18 1.24
C MET A 290 11.18 -5.51 2.04
N SER A 291 10.01 -5.06 1.60
CA SER A 291 8.75 -5.66 2.03
C SER A 291 8.69 -7.07 1.44
N GLY A 292 9.01 -8.01 2.27
CA GLY A 292 8.86 -9.47 2.29
C GLY A 292 8.47 -10.22 1.02
N LEU A 293 9.16 -10.04 -0.10
CA LEU A 293 9.08 -10.97 -1.21
C LEU A 293 10.41 -11.73 -1.33
N ARG A 294 10.39 -13.00 -0.98
CA ARG A 294 11.45 -13.92 -1.40
C ARG A 294 11.05 -14.45 -2.76
N ALA A 295 11.83 -14.13 -3.75
CA ALA A 295 11.54 -14.52 -5.10
C ALA A 295 12.75 -15.15 -5.78
N ARG A 296 12.59 -16.30 -6.44
CA ARG A 296 13.61 -17.03 -7.18
C ARG A 296 13.36 -16.88 -8.68
N VAL A 297 14.27 -16.33 -9.43
CA VAL A 297 14.28 -16.39 -10.90
C VAL A 297 15.33 -17.41 -11.32
N ASP A 298 14.93 -18.67 -11.58
CA ASP A 298 15.80 -19.62 -12.24
C ASP A 298 15.89 -19.23 -13.72
N SER A 299 17.05 -18.74 -14.14
CA SER A 299 17.43 -18.68 -15.54
C SER A 299 17.72 -20.10 -16.01
N GLY A 300 16.73 -20.76 -16.59
CA GLY A 300 16.96 -22.01 -17.27
C GLY A 300 17.94 -21.79 -18.42
N GLY A 301 19.08 -22.52 -18.38
CA GLY A 301 20.02 -22.69 -19.47
C GLY A 301 19.45 -23.60 -20.57
#